data_2ddae7d978eac97537cd748ffe42a340
#
_entry.id   2ddae7d978eac97537cd748ffe42a340
#
_cell.length_a   1.000
_cell.length_b   1.000
_cell.length_c   1.000
_cell.angle_alpha   90.00
_cell.angle_beta   90.00
_cell.angle_gamma   90.00
#
_symmetry.space_group_name_H-M   'P 1'
#
loop_
_entity.id
_entity.type
_entity.pdbx_description
1 polymer ?
#
loop_
_entity_poly.entity_id
_entity_poly.type
_entity_poly.pdbx_seq_one_letter_code
_entity_poly.pdbx_strand_id
1 'polypeptide(L)'
;MGRLTHHTQNGWTYFITTKAWQSSFLFQVEETADIVVAKMLEYKDKGNYLLHDFVLMPNHLHLILTPSSTTSLEKAIQLIKGGSSFEIHKARIRKMEIWQTGFHESRVTSWVDYQSKKDYVHFNPVTAKLVCRPELWPYGSACGKFVVDPVPQGLKPVLSGAGDVGPEGPTPGASTRATALTLRPYDLQLAHQKDKHS
;
A
#
# COMPACT_ATOMS: atom_id res chain seq x y z
N MET A 1 18.40 -4.39 -23.08
CA MET A 1 17.64 -3.93 -21.90
C MET A 1 18.29 -4.50 -20.65
N GLY A 2 18.88 -3.66 -19.79
CA GLY A 2 19.54 -4.10 -18.58
C GLY A 2 18.53 -4.72 -17.61
N ARG A 3 18.88 -5.90 -17.07
CA ARG A 3 18.14 -6.56 -16.00
C ARG A 3 18.31 -5.71 -14.74
N LEU A 4 17.21 -5.20 -14.17
CA LEU A 4 17.25 -4.53 -12.87
C LEU A 4 17.82 -5.50 -11.84
N THR A 5 18.96 -5.17 -11.26
CA THR A 5 19.57 -5.95 -10.16
C THR A 5 18.91 -5.49 -8.87
N HIS A 6 18.11 -6.34 -8.28
CA HIS A 6 17.47 -6.07 -6.99
C HIS A 6 18.42 -6.45 -5.85
N HIS A 7 18.71 -5.52 -4.94
CA HIS A 7 19.45 -5.80 -3.70
C HIS A 7 18.45 -5.97 -2.55
N THR A 8 17.77 -7.11 -2.54
CA THR A 8 16.71 -7.40 -1.60
C THR A 8 17.18 -8.38 -0.51
N GLN A 9 16.67 -8.23 0.70
CA GLN A 9 16.91 -9.13 1.83
C GLN A 9 15.58 -9.56 2.44
N ASN A 10 15.51 -10.83 2.82
CA ASN A 10 14.35 -11.37 3.52
C ASN A 10 14.18 -10.65 4.88
N GLY A 11 12.95 -10.44 5.29
CA GLY A 11 12.62 -9.76 6.53
C GLY A 11 12.67 -8.22 6.46
N TRP A 12 13.13 -7.63 5.34
CA TRP A 12 12.96 -6.20 5.11
C TRP A 12 11.61 -5.89 4.48
N THR A 13 11.05 -4.74 4.84
CA THR A 13 9.80 -4.26 4.26
C THR A 13 10.08 -3.45 3.00
N TYR A 14 9.29 -3.68 1.96
CA TYR A 14 9.42 -3.03 0.66
C TYR A 14 8.11 -2.40 0.22
N PHE A 15 8.21 -1.22 -0.37
CA PHE A 15 7.18 -0.64 -1.22
C PHE A 15 7.45 -1.06 -2.65
N ILE A 16 6.45 -1.61 -3.32
CA ILE A 16 6.57 -2.20 -4.66
C ILE A 16 5.53 -1.58 -5.60
N THR A 17 5.95 -1.38 -6.85
CA THR A 17 5.06 -1.03 -7.96
C THR A 17 5.25 -1.99 -9.11
N THR A 18 4.17 -2.62 -9.57
CA THR A 18 4.16 -3.43 -10.79
C THR A 18 3.00 -3.00 -11.69
N LYS A 19 3.21 -3.04 -13.01
CA LYS A 19 2.26 -2.50 -14.00
C LYS A 19 1.67 -3.61 -14.86
N ALA A 20 0.44 -3.40 -15.30
CA ALA A 20 -0.14 -4.18 -16.38
C ALA A 20 0.68 -4.04 -17.67
N TRP A 21 0.58 -5.02 -18.55
CA TRP A 21 1.25 -5.00 -19.87
C TRP A 21 0.87 -3.73 -20.65
N GLN A 22 1.88 -3.02 -21.14
CA GLN A 22 1.73 -1.75 -21.86
C GLN A 22 0.89 -0.70 -21.12
N SER A 23 0.88 -0.76 -19.78
CA SER A 23 0.05 0.10 -18.93
C SER A 23 -1.44 0.07 -19.28
N SER A 24 -1.94 -1.04 -19.84
CA SER A 24 -3.34 -1.24 -20.20
C SER A 24 -4.23 -1.23 -18.95
N PHE A 25 -5.48 -0.77 -19.07
CA PHE A 25 -6.46 -0.75 -17.98
C PHE A 25 -7.10 -2.11 -17.74
N LEU A 26 -6.29 -3.17 -17.75
CA LEU A 26 -6.76 -4.56 -17.65
C LEU A 26 -7.48 -4.84 -16.31
N PHE A 27 -7.04 -4.21 -15.22
CA PHE A 27 -7.61 -4.38 -13.88
C PHE A 27 -8.81 -3.46 -13.62
N GLN A 28 -9.27 -2.72 -14.63
CA GLN A 28 -10.56 -2.03 -14.58
C GLN A 28 -11.73 -3.03 -14.69
N VAL A 29 -11.48 -4.21 -15.26
CA VAL A 29 -12.46 -5.30 -15.33
C VAL A 29 -12.50 -6.01 -13.98
N GLU A 30 -13.65 -5.99 -13.34
CA GLU A 30 -13.90 -6.52 -11.99
C GLU A 30 -13.39 -7.96 -11.82
N GLU A 31 -13.77 -8.87 -12.71
CA GLU A 31 -13.31 -10.26 -12.70
C GLU A 31 -11.76 -10.37 -12.67
N THR A 32 -11.09 -9.53 -13.44
CA THR A 32 -9.62 -9.52 -13.49
C THR A 32 -9.03 -8.97 -12.20
N ALA A 33 -9.61 -7.92 -11.65
CA ALA A 33 -9.19 -7.32 -10.38
C ALA A 33 -9.38 -8.31 -9.22
N ASP A 34 -10.52 -8.99 -9.16
CA ASP A 34 -10.82 -10.00 -8.15
C ASP A 34 -9.80 -11.14 -8.18
N ILE A 35 -9.44 -11.64 -9.36
CA ILE A 35 -8.42 -12.68 -9.52
C ILE A 35 -7.06 -12.21 -8.97
N VAL A 36 -6.64 -10.98 -9.30
CA VAL A 36 -5.36 -10.44 -8.83
C VAL A 36 -5.34 -10.33 -7.30
N VAL A 37 -6.38 -9.75 -6.71
CA VAL A 37 -6.49 -9.59 -5.26
C VAL A 37 -6.58 -10.95 -4.56
N ALA A 38 -7.41 -11.87 -5.08
CA ALA A 38 -7.54 -13.22 -4.52
C ALA A 38 -6.20 -13.96 -4.50
N LYS A 39 -5.42 -13.92 -5.59
CA LYS A 39 -4.10 -14.58 -5.65
C LYS A 39 -3.08 -13.92 -4.73
N MET A 40 -3.08 -12.62 -4.61
CA MET A 40 -2.24 -11.91 -3.67
C MET A 40 -2.53 -12.33 -2.23
N LEU A 41 -3.79 -12.38 -1.83
CA LEU A 41 -4.19 -12.81 -0.49
C LEU A 41 -3.91 -14.30 -0.26
N GLU A 42 -4.15 -15.15 -1.24
CA GLU A 42 -3.83 -16.60 -1.16
C GLU A 42 -2.35 -16.84 -0.84
N TYR A 43 -1.43 -16.15 -1.50
CA TYR A 43 0.00 -16.31 -1.24
C TYR A 43 0.45 -15.68 0.08
N LYS A 44 -0.21 -14.60 0.52
CA LYS A 44 -0.06 -14.07 1.89
C LYS A 44 -0.46 -15.13 2.92
N ASP A 45 -1.65 -15.74 2.77
CA ASP A 45 -2.17 -16.74 3.71
C ASP A 45 -1.33 -18.03 3.72
N LYS A 46 -0.64 -18.34 2.62
CA LYS A 46 0.37 -19.40 2.55
C LYS A 46 1.70 -19.04 3.22
N GLY A 47 1.83 -17.85 3.80
CA GLY A 47 3.03 -17.41 4.53
C GLY A 47 4.23 -17.07 3.63
N ASN A 48 4.01 -16.77 2.35
CA ASN A 48 5.11 -16.37 1.46
C ASN A 48 5.62 -14.95 1.78
N TYR A 49 4.76 -14.10 2.33
CA TYR A 49 5.08 -12.73 2.78
C TYR A 49 4.02 -12.23 3.75
N LEU A 50 4.36 -11.18 4.50
CA LEU A 50 3.40 -10.35 5.21
C LEU A 50 2.97 -9.21 4.28
N LEU A 51 1.68 -8.93 4.18
CA LEU A 51 1.11 -7.86 3.37
C LEU A 51 0.57 -6.76 4.29
N HIS A 52 1.19 -5.59 4.27
CA HIS A 52 0.85 -4.50 5.19
C HIS A 52 -0.16 -3.53 4.61
N ASP A 53 0.00 -3.18 3.33
CA ASP A 53 -0.91 -2.31 2.59
C ASP A 53 -0.85 -2.60 1.09
N PHE A 54 -1.94 -2.31 0.38
CA PHE A 54 -1.98 -2.42 -1.08
C PHE A 54 -3.06 -1.56 -1.70
N VAL A 55 -2.91 -1.27 -2.99
CA VAL A 55 -3.96 -0.79 -3.87
C VAL A 55 -3.75 -1.33 -5.28
N LEU A 56 -4.77 -1.98 -5.82
CA LEU A 56 -4.84 -2.36 -7.22
C LEU A 56 -5.56 -1.27 -7.99
N MET A 57 -4.82 -0.58 -8.85
CA MET A 57 -5.31 0.43 -9.76
C MET A 57 -5.68 -0.20 -11.11
N PRO A 58 -6.44 0.48 -11.98
CA PRO A 58 -6.84 -0.07 -13.27
C PRO A 58 -5.69 -0.63 -14.12
N ASN A 59 -4.47 -0.12 -13.98
CA ASN A 59 -3.30 -0.49 -14.79
C ASN A 59 -2.03 -0.78 -14.02
N HIS A 60 -2.07 -0.79 -12.68
CA HIS A 60 -0.90 -1.10 -11.85
C HIS A 60 -1.31 -1.50 -10.44
N LEU A 61 -0.37 -2.09 -9.71
CA LEU A 61 -0.51 -2.53 -8.34
C LEU A 61 0.60 -1.92 -7.48
N HIS A 62 0.23 -1.30 -6.37
CA HIS A 62 1.15 -0.92 -5.30
C HIS A 62 0.98 -1.84 -4.11
N LEU A 63 2.10 -2.23 -3.50
CA LEU A 63 2.17 -3.12 -2.34
C LEU A 63 3.14 -2.56 -1.31
N ILE A 64 2.84 -2.76 -0.03
CA ILE A 64 3.81 -2.70 1.05
C ILE A 64 3.82 -4.09 1.68
N LEU A 65 4.94 -4.81 1.53
CA LEU A 65 5.07 -6.18 2.02
C LEU A 65 6.46 -6.48 2.59
N THR A 66 6.52 -7.52 3.43
CA THR A 66 7.76 -8.09 3.97
C THR A 66 7.84 -9.54 3.51
N PRO A 67 8.82 -9.92 2.66
CA PRO A 67 9.03 -11.32 2.28
C PRO A 67 9.30 -12.20 3.50
N SER A 68 8.84 -13.45 3.47
CA SER A 68 9.15 -14.41 4.53
C SER A 68 10.64 -14.79 4.51
N SER A 69 11.11 -15.50 5.54
CA SER A 69 12.49 -16.00 5.60
C SER A 69 12.83 -16.98 4.47
N THR A 70 11.82 -17.65 3.91
CA THR A 70 11.98 -18.70 2.88
C THR A 70 11.62 -18.24 1.47
N THR A 71 11.08 -17.04 1.31
CA THR A 71 10.62 -16.51 0.01
C THR A 71 11.30 -15.18 -0.26
N SER A 72 12.06 -15.06 -1.36
CA SER A 72 12.65 -13.76 -1.74
C SER A 72 11.56 -12.79 -2.24
N LEU A 73 11.89 -11.48 -2.27
CA LEU A 73 10.97 -10.47 -2.81
C LEU A 73 10.58 -10.77 -4.26
N GLU A 74 11.57 -11.15 -5.09
CA GLU A 74 11.36 -11.48 -6.50
C GLU A 74 10.40 -12.67 -6.63
N LYS A 75 10.57 -13.68 -5.76
CA LYS A 75 9.69 -14.86 -5.74
C LYS A 75 8.28 -14.50 -5.30
N ALA A 76 8.13 -13.65 -4.29
CA ALA A 76 6.81 -13.17 -3.86
C ALA A 76 6.07 -12.45 -5.00
N ILE A 77 6.74 -11.53 -5.69
CA ILE A 77 6.16 -10.82 -6.83
C ILE A 77 5.90 -11.78 -8.02
N GLN A 78 6.79 -12.73 -8.27
CA GLN A 78 6.58 -13.75 -9.29
C GLN A 78 5.33 -14.60 -9.00
N LEU A 79 5.10 -14.98 -7.74
CA LEU A 79 3.92 -15.74 -7.34
C LEU A 79 2.64 -14.95 -7.60
N ILE A 80 2.59 -13.67 -7.20
CA ILE A 80 1.42 -12.80 -7.44
C ILE A 80 1.16 -12.68 -8.94
N LYS A 81 2.17 -12.29 -9.71
CA LYS A 81 2.03 -12.06 -11.16
C LYS A 81 1.74 -13.34 -11.93
N GLY A 82 2.48 -14.40 -11.65
CA GLY A 82 2.32 -15.69 -12.35
C GLY A 82 1.00 -16.36 -11.99
N GLY A 83 0.64 -16.39 -10.71
CA GLY A 83 -0.60 -16.97 -10.24
C GLY A 83 -1.83 -16.25 -10.79
N SER A 84 -1.84 -14.91 -10.75
CA SER A 84 -2.94 -14.13 -11.33
C SER A 84 -3.00 -14.26 -12.85
N SER A 85 -1.86 -14.25 -13.57
CA SER A 85 -1.83 -14.48 -15.02
C SER A 85 -2.43 -15.83 -15.39
N PHE A 86 -2.07 -16.89 -14.65
CA PHE A 86 -2.58 -18.24 -14.89
C PHE A 86 -4.12 -18.28 -14.77
N GLU A 87 -4.68 -17.75 -13.69
CA GLU A 87 -6.13 -17.76 -13.47
C GLU A 87 -6.87 -16.85 -14.46
N ILE A 88 -6.32 -15.68 -14.80
CA ILE A 88 -6.89 -14.80 -15.82
C ILE A 88 -6.94 -15.50 -17.18
N HIS A 89 -5.89 -16.23 -17.57
CA HIS A 89 -5.87 -17.00 -18.82
C HIS A 89 -6.86 -18.16 -18.80
N LYS A 90 -7.06 -18.78 -17.64
CA LYS A 90 -8.08 -19.84 -17.47
C LYS A 90 -9.50 -19.31 -17.57
N ALA A 91 -9.78 -18.13 -17.02
CA ALA A 91 -11.07 -17.48 -17.11
C ALA A 91 -11.35 -16.89 -18.50
N ARG A 92 -10.32 -16.55 -19.26
CA ARG A 92 -10.42 -15.97 -20.60
C ARG A 92 -9.88 -16.92 -21.66
N ILE A 93 -10.62 -17.10 -22.74
CA ILE A 93 -10.27 -18.00 -23.86
C ILE A 93 -8.99 -17.51 -24.58
N ARG A 94 -8.63 -16.23 -24.45
CA ARG A 94 -7.53 -15.60 -25.17
C ARG A 94 -6.29 -15.42 -24.27
N LYS A 95 -5.15 -16.00 -24.68
CA LYS A 95 -3.84 -15.73 -24.07
C LYS A 95 -3.39 -14.31 -24.42
N MET A 96 -2.97 -13.56 -23.43
CA MET A 96 -2.44 -12.19 -23.56
C MET A 96 -1.43 -11.93 -22.46
N GLU A 97 -0.51 -10.99 -22.66
CA GLU A 97 0.36 -10.52 -21.60
C GLU A 97 -0.45 -9.76 -20.55
N ILE A 98 -0.31 -10.13 -19.27
CA ILE A 98 -1.04 -9.51 -18.16
C ILE A 98 -0.17 -8.44 -17.49
N TRP A 99 1.08 -8.77 -17.19
CA TRP A 99 2.00 -7.91 -16.44
C TRP A 99 3.21 -7.53 -17.26
N GLN A 100 3.69 -6.31 -17.09
CA GLN A 100 5.03 -5.93 -17.56
C GLN A 100 6.10 -6.78 -16.86
N THR A 101 7.21 -7.02 -17.56
CA THR A 101 8.39 -7.67 -16.99
C THR A 101 8.99 -6.78 -15.89
N GLY A 102 9.44 -7.41 -14.80
CA GLY A 102 10.04 -6.72 -13.66
C GLY A 102 9.02 -6.00 -12.77
N PHE A 103 9.53 -5.22 -11.85
CA PHE A 103 8.81 -4.37 -10.90
C PHE A 103 9.79 -3.32 -10.36
N HIS A 104 9.27 -2.26 -9.74
CA HIS A 104 10.06 -1.28 -8.99
C HIS A 104 9.88 -1.54 -7.50
N GLU A 105 10.97 -1.48 -6.75
CA GLU A 105 10.94 -1.56 -5.29
C GLU A 105 11.71 -0.41 -4.65
N SER A 106 11.31 -0.06 -3.44
CA SER A 106 12.11 0.73 -2.52
C SER A 106 11.95 0.17 -1.12
N ARG A 107 13.07 0.07 -0.39
CA ARG A 107 13.06 -0.37 1.00
C ARG A 107 12.32 0.65 1.86
N VAL A 108 11.49 0.16 2.78
CA VAL A 108 10.88 0.97 3.84
C VAL A 108 11.83 0.95 5.04
N THR A 109 12.37 2.12 5.42
CA THR A 109 13.49 2.20 6.37
C THR A 109 13.10 2.74 7.74
N SER A 110 11.94 3.39 7.86
CA SER A 110 11.49 4.00 9.11
C SER A 110 9.97 4.03 9.19
N TRP A 111 9.45 4.33 10.38
CA TRP A 111 8.01 4.56 10.58
C TRP A 111 7.48 5.71 9.73
N VAL A 112 8.22 6.81 9.65
CA VAL A 112 7.83 7.99 8.85
C VAL A 112 7.76 7.63 7.36
N ASP A 113 8.75 6.88 6.87
CA ASP A 113 8.79 6.40 5.49
C ASP A 113 7.62 5.43 5.21
N TYR A 114 7.31 4.53 6.17
CA TYR A 114 6.14 3.65 6.06
C TYR A 114 4.84 4.44 5.95
N GLN A 115 4.61 5.42 6.84
CA GLN A 115 3.39 6.23 6.81
C GLN A 115 3.25 6.99 5.48
N SER A 116 4.32 7.60 4.99
CA SER A 116 4.32 8.29 3.71
C SER A 116 3.93 7.36 2.54
N LYS A 117 4.50 6.15 2.51
CA LYS A 117 4.17 5.14 1.48
C LYS A 117 2.75 4.60 1.62
N LYS A 118 2.30 4.39 2.84
CA LYS A 118 0.92 3.99 3.13
C LYS A 118 -0.08 5.06 2.66
N ASP A 119 0.14 6.33 3.00
CA ASP A 119 -0.70 7.43 2.54
C ASP A 119 -0.71 7.47 1.00
N TYR A 120 0.44 7.32 0.35
CA TYR A 120 0.52 7.24 -1.11
C TYR A 120 -0.32 6.09 -1.68
N VAL A 121 -0.23 4.89 -1.10
CA VAL A 121 -1.03 3.72 -1.51
C VAL A 121 -2.52 4.02 -1.36
N HIS A 122 -2.94 4.51 -0.21
CA HIS A 122 -4.34 4.76 0.10
C HIS A 122 -4.94 5.88 -0.76
N PHE A 123 -4.22 6.97 -0.95
CA PHE A 123 -4.72 8.13 -1.72
C PHE A 123 -4.52 8.00 -3.23
N ASN A 124 -3.90 6.94 -3.74
CA ASN A 124 -3.68 6.74 -5.18
C ASN A 124 -4.98 6.82 -6.00
N PRO A 125 -6.11 6.14 -5.61
CA PRO A 125 -7.38 6.23 -6.33
C PRO A 125 -8.01 7.63 -6.28
N VAL A 126 -7.82 8.37 -5.17
CA VAL A 126 -8.30 9.75 -5.02
C VAL A 126 -7.51 10.69 -5.93
N THR A 127 -6.18 10.57 -5.93
CA THR A 127 -5.30 11.33 -6.82
C THR A 127 -5.60 11.07 -8.30
N ALA A 128 -5.95 9.84 -8.64
CA ALA A 128 -6.40 9.45 -9.98
C ALA A 128 -7.85 9.86 -10.29
N LYS A 129 -8.56 10.52 -9.35
CA LYS A 129 -9.96 10.96 -9.48
C LYS A 129 -10.96 9.82 -9.75
N LEU A 130 -10.66 8.62 -9.29
CA LEU A 130 -11.54 7.45 -9.41
C LEU A 130 -12.58 7.41 -8.28
N VAL A 131 -12.24 7.91 -7.11
CA VAL A 131 -13.11 8.04 -5.94
C VAL A 131 -12.78 9.34 -5.19
N CYS A 132 -13.69 9.81 -4.33
CA CYS A 132 -13.46 11.02 -3.52
C CYS A 132 -12.79 10.72 -2.15
N ARG A 133 -12.77 9.46 -1.71
CA ARG A 133 -12.12 9.03 -0.46
C ARG A 133 -11.50 7.64 -0.64
N PRO A 134 -10.37 7.34 0.02
CA PRO A 134 -9.67 6.06 -0.09
C PRO A 134 -10.54 4.84 0.21
N GLU A 135 -11.42 4.94 1.22
CA GLU A 135 -12.27 3.84 1.69
C GLU A 135 -13.32 3.40 0.65
N LEU A 136 -13.59 4.24 -0.32
CA LEU A 136 -14.56 3.95 -1.39
C LEU A 136 -13.95 3.13 -2.54
N TRP A 137 -12.61 2.97 -2.57
CA TRP A 137 -11.98 2.16 -3.60
C TRP A 137 -11.98 0.68 -3.22
N PRO A 138 -12.70 -0.19 -3.96
CA PRO A 138 -12.95 -1.57 -3.53
C PRO A 138 -11.71 -2.47 -3.57
N TYR A 139 -10.67 -2.08 -4.31
CA TYR A 139 -9.45 -2.88 -4.55
C TYR A 139 -8.22 -2.33 -3.82
N GLY A 140 -8.39 -1.92 -2.58
CA GLY A 140 -7.30 -1.42 -1.73
C GLY A 140 -7.51 -1.76 -0.26
N SER A 141 -6.42 -1.84 0.51
CA SER A 141 -6.48 -2.09 1.96
C SER A 141 -7.26 -1.03 2.74
N ALA A 142 -7.33 0.21 2.22
CA ALA A 142 -8.06 1.31 2.85
C ALA A 142 -9.58 1.06 2.97
N CYS A 143 -10.19 0.20 2.12
CA CYS A 143 -11.63 -0.06 2.19
C CYS A 143 -12.06 -0.94 3.37
N GLY A 144 -11.11 -1.49 4.14
CA GLY A 144 -11.38 -2.29 5.32
C GLY A 144 -11.95 -3.70 5.06
N LYS A 145 -12.09 -4.12 3.80
CA LYS A 145 -12.61 -5.46 3.44
C LYS A 145 -11.55 -6.56 3.55
N PHE A 146 -10.27 -6.20 3.55
CA PHE A 146 -9.16 -7.15 3.49
C PHE A 146 -8.38 -7.17 4.79
N VAL A 147 -8.05 -8.37 5.26
CA VAL A 147 -7.18 -8.54 6.42
C VAL A 147 -5.73 -8.41 5.97
N VAL A 148 -5.07 -7.35 6.40
CA VAL A 148 -3.65 -7.11 6.18
C VAL A 148 -2.86 -7.36 7.46
N ASP A 149 -1.56 -7.64 7.30
CA ASP A 149 -0.69 -7.95 8.42
C ASP A 149 -0.21 -6.68 9.14
N PRO A 150 0.01 -6.75 10.45
CA PRO A 150 0.52 -5.61 11.20
C PRO A 150 1.91 -5.21 10.70
N VAL A 151 2.23 -3.92 10.81
CA VAL A 151 3.55 -3.40 10.46
C VAL A 151 4.62 -4.03 11.35
N PRO A 152 5.78 -4.45 10.79
CA PRO A 152 6.88 -5.01 11.54
C PRO A 152 7.30 -4.11 12.71
N GLN A 153 7.56 -4.70 13.88
CA GLN A 153 7.91 -3.97 15.09
C GLN A 153 9.15 -3.08 14.91
N GLY A 154 10.13 -3.52 14.11
CA GLY A 154 11.35 -2.75 13.83
C GLY A 154 11.15 -1.44 13.07
N LEU A 155 9.95 -1.22 12.50
CA LEU A 155 9.60 0.05 11.85
C LEU A 155 8.80 0.98 12.76
N LYS A 156 8.16 0.45 13.83
CA LYS A 156 7.39 1.27 14.76
C LYS A 156 8.29 2.17 15.58
N PRO A 157 7.84 3.39 15.97
CA PRO A 157 8.57 4.20 16.92
C PRO A 157 8.79 3.38 18.20
N VAL A 158 10.02 3.34 18.68
CA VAL A 158 10.28 2.88 20.03
C VAL A 158 9.71 3.95 20.95
N LEU A 159 8.56 3.67 21.56
CA LEU A 159 8.12 4.43 22.71
C LEU A 159 9.16 4.12 23.81
N SER A 160 10.17 4.99 23.94
CA SER A 160 11.08 4.95 25.07
C SER A 160 10.19 5.02 26.32
N GLY A 161 10.14 3.89 27.03
CA GLY A 161 9.38 3.78 28.27
C GLY A 161 9.75 4.93 29.17
N ALA A 162 8.73 5.53 29.79
CA ALA A 162 8.90 6.47 30.85
C ALA A 162 9.90 5.91 31.87
N GLY A 163 11.08 6.54 31.90
CA GLY A 163 12.01 6.36 33.01
C GLY A 163 11.27 6.78 34.29
N ASP A 164 11.25 5.87 35.21
CA ASP A 164 10.85 6.09 36.59
C ASP A 164 11.55 7.35 37.15
N VAL A 165 10.80 8.39 37.42
CA VAL A 165 11.22 9.50 38.25
C VAL A 165 10.13 9.66 39.30
N GLY A 166 10.44 9.19 40.50
CA GLY A 166 9.69 9.38 41.73
C GLY A 166 9.52 10.85 42.11
N PRO A 167 8.84 11.13 43.24
CA PRO A 167 7.84 12.18 43.31
C PRO A 167 8.40 13.51 43.88
N GLU A 168 7.81 14.61 43.46
CA GLU A 168 7.39 15.73 44.34
C GLU A 168 6.85 16.93 43.55
N GLY A 169 5.64 17.35 43.95
CA GLY A 169 4.86 18.44 43.37
C GLY A 169 5.37 19.87 43.73
N PRO A 170 4.67 20.95 43.49
CA PRO A 170 3.23 21.16 43.60
C PRO A 170 2.53 21.91 42.43
N THR A 171 1.22 21.77 42.34
CA THR A 171 0.22 22.58 41.61
C THR A 171 0.10 24.05 42.14
N PRO A 172 -0.64 25.00 41.53
CA PRO A 172 -1.53 24.96 40.35
C PRO A 172 -1.43 26.18 39.40
N GLY A 173 -2.09 26.11 38.24
CA GLY A 173 -2.35 27.29 37.42
C GLY A 173 -3.07 26.99 36.11
N ALA A 174 -4.37 27.20 36.08
CA ALA A 174 -5.23 27.07 34.91
C ALA A 174 -4.87 28.05 33.80
N SER A 175 -4.87 27.60 32.55
CA SER A 175 -5.35 28.41 31.42
C SER A 175 -5.61 27.51 30.18
N THR A 176 -6.85 27.48 29.82
CA THR A 176 -7.41 26.97 28.59
C THR A 176 -6.82 27.67 27.39
N ARG A 177 -6.17 26.96 26.49
CA ARG A 177 -6.00 27.39 25.10
C ARG A 177 -6.19 26.22 24.15
N ALA A 178 -7.31 26.27 23.44
CA ALA A 178 -7.59 25.42 22.29
C ALA A 178 -6.48 25.56 21.27
N THR A 179 -5.79 24.47 20.97
CA THR A 179 -4.80 24.42 19.90
C THR A 179 -5.51 24.08 18.60
N ALA A 180 -5.44 25.05 17.68
CA ALA A 180 -5.99 24.96 16.33
C ALA A 180 -5.53 23.68 15.62
N LEU A 181 -6.48 22.95 15.03
CA LEU A 181 -6.22 21.91 14.03
C LEU A 181 -5.48 22.56 12.86
N THR A 182 -4.23 22.18 12.67
CA THR A 182 -3.48 22.50 11.46
C THR A 182 -4.03 21.63 10.34
N LEU A 183 -4.86 22.20 9.48
CA LEU A 183 -5.35 21.57 8.26
C LEU A 183 -4.15 21.22 7.35
N ARG A 184 -4.13 19.99 6.86
CA ARG A 184 -3.09 19.54 5.94
C ARG A 184 -3.27 20.19 4.56
N PRO A 185 -2.22 20.33 3.73
CA PRO A 185 -2.27 21.07 2.46
C PRO A 185 -3.32 20.62 1.45
N TYR A 186 -3.92 19.45 1.63
CA TYR A 186 -4.95 18.90 0.73
C TYR A 186 -6.35 19.51 0.93
N ASP A 187 -6.63 20.13 2.07
CA ASP A 187 -7.96 20.69 2.35
C ASP A 187 -8.19 22.03 1.64
N LEU A 188 -7.12 22.66 1.13
CA LEU A 188 -7.18 23.95 0.45
C LEU A 188 -7.53 23.90 -1.05
N GLN A 189 -7.39 22.73 -1.70
CA GLN A 189 -7.70 22.62 -3.13
C GLN A 189 -9.17 22.35 -3.45
N LEU A 190 -9.95 21.86 -2.50
CA LEU A 190 -11.39 21.59 -2.71
C LEU A 190 -12.28 22.82 -2.51
N ALA A 191 -11.80 23.86 -1.85
CA ALA A 191 -12.56 25.10 -1.64
C ALA A 191 -12.60 26.01 -2.89
N HIS A 192 -11.65 25.89 -3.82
CA HIS A 192 -11.54 26.78 -4.99
C HIS A 192 -12.32 26.33 -6.23
N GLN A 193 -13.01 25.18 -6.19
CA GLN A 193 -13.80 24.70 -7.33
C GLN A 193 -15.31 25.01 -7.24
N LYS A 194 -15.81 25.60 -6.13
CA LYS A 194 -17.23 25.93 -5.99
C LYS A 194 -17.63 27.31 -6.51
N ASP A 195 -16.70 28.19 -6.82
CA ASP A 195 -17.00 29.58 -7.19
C ASP A 195 -16.88 29.91 -8.69
N LYS A 196 -16.88 28.93 -9.56
CA LYS A 196 -16.79 29.16 -11.02
C LYS A 196 -17.99 28.66 -11.83
N HIS A 197 -19.12 28.37 -11.21
CA HIS A 197 -20.39 28.12 -11.94
C HIS A 197 -21.54 28.73 -11.13
N SER A 198 -21.69 30.04 -11.27
CA SER A 198 -22.93 30.83 -11.10
C SER A 198 -22.92 31.95 -12.14
#